data_5fd275aa62e1c94de7db19137d013934
#
_entry.id   5fd275aa62e1c94de7db19137d013934
#
_cell.length_a   1.000
_cell.length_b   1.000
_cell.length_c   1.000
_cell.angle_alpha   90.00
_cell.angle_beta   90.00
_cell.angle_gamma   90.00
#
_symmetry.space_group_name_H-M   'P 1'
#
loop_
_entity.id
_entity.type
_entity.pdbx_description
1 polymer ?
#
loop_
_entity_poly.entity_id
_entity_poly.type
_entity_poly.pdbx_seq_one_letter_code
_entity_poly.pdbx_strand_id
1 'polypeptide(L)'
;MPQAMSFVHPLLMWFLLGLMLYSGYLGFQASRIRGADAETRKQLIPKQFGSRHAALGRWIVILTLLGSAGGMAVTYANNGKLFIGPHLLVGLAVLALVLATAVLGPALQKGQDWARGAHLGLNGLIVLLFGWQAITGVAIVNKLLSA
;
A
#
# COMPACT_ATOMS: atom_id res chain seq x y z
N MET A 1 18.38 -15.94 -13.53
CA MET A 1 18.68 -14.55 -13.08
C MET A 1 19.57 -14.60 -11.84
N PRO A 2 20.36 -13.52 -11.51
CA PRO A 2 21.11 -13.48 -10.26
C PRO A 2 20.19 -13.65 -9.06
N GLN A 3 20.59 -14.48 -8.09
CA GLN A 3 19.80 -14.77 -6.88
C GLN A 3 19.38 -13.50 -6.11
N ALA A 4 20.22 -12.46 -6.17
CA ALA A 4 19.92 -11.14 -5.58
C ALA A 4 18.61 -10.50 -6.09
N MET A 5 18.23 -10.74 -7.35
CA MET A 5 16.98 -10.21 -7.91
C MET A 5 15.72 -10.75 -7.22
N SER A 6 15.80 -11.97 -6.66
CA SER A 6 14.69 -12.59 -5.94
C SER A 6 14.37 -11.87 -4.61
N PHE A 7 15.30 -11.08 -4.07
CA PHE A 7 15.10 -10.33 -2.83
C PHE A 7 14.61 -8.90 -3.04
N VAL A 8 14.65 -8.38 -4.26
CA VAL A 8 14.19 -7.01 -4.55
C VAL A 8 12.71 -6.84 -4.24
N HIS A 9 11.88 -7.79 -4.66
CA HIS A 9 10.44 -7.74 -4.39
C HIS A 9 10.13 -7.78 -2.88
N PRO A 10 10.61 -8.73 -2.07
CA PRO A 10 10.39 -8.73 -0.63
C PRO A 10 10.81 -7.44 0.07
N LEU A 11 12.00 -6.91 -0.24
CA LEU A 11 12.50 -5.66 0.34
C LEU A 11 11.60 -4.49 -0.01
N LEU A 12 11.19 -4.37 -1.29
CA LEU A 12 10.27 -3.33 -1.73
C LEU A 12 8.92 -3.44 -1.01
N MET A 13 8.40 -4.66 -0.79
CA MET A 13 7.12 -4.86 -0.11
C MET A 13 7.19 -4.45 1.37
N TRP A 14 8.28 -4.74 2.08
CA TRP A 14 8.47 -4.26 3.46
C TRP A 14 8.56 -2.73 3.53
N PHE A 15 9.32 -2.12 2.61
CA PHE A 15 9.38 -0.67 2.50
C PHE A 15 7.99 -0.06 2.22
N LEU A 16 7.24 -0.67 1.31
CA LEU A 16 5.89 -0.24 0.95
C LEU A 16 4.91 -0.36 2.12
N LEU A 17 5.01 -1.41 2.94
CA LEU A 17 4.23 -1.55 4.17
C LEU A 17 4.50 -0.36 5.12
N GLY A 18 5.77 0.00 5.31
CA GLY A 18 6.14 1.18 6.11
C GLY A 18 5.53 2.48 5.56
N LEU A 19 5.57 2.66 4.23
CA LEU A 19 4.95 3.82 3.58
C LEU A 19 3.43 3.85 3.76
N MET A 20 2.76 2.69 3.68
CA MET A 20 1.31 2.59 3.90
C MET A 20 0.93 2.97 5.34
N LEU A 21 1.65 2.48 6.33
CA LEU A 21 1.43 2.84 7.74
C LEU A 21 1.66 4.34 7.98
N TYR A 22 2.73 4.90 7.42
CA TYR A 22 3.01 6.33 7.49
C TYR A 22 1.93 7.17 6.77
N SER A 23 1.44 6.70 5.62
CA SER A 23 0.31 7.32 4.92
C SER A 23 -0.95 7.31 5.79
N GLY A 24 -1.23 6.21 6.48
CA GLY A 24 -2.31 6.10 7.46
C GLY A 24 -2.22 7.15 8.56
N TYR A 25 -1.02 7.33 9.13
CA TYR A 25 -0.74 8.38 10.11
C TYR A 25 -1.04 9.78 9.55
N LEU A 26 -0.55 10.10 8.34
CA LEU A 26 -0.81 11.39 7.69
C LEU A 26 -2.30 11.62 7.45
N GLY A 27 -3.03 10.59 6.99
CA GLY A 27 -4.48 10.64 6.79
C GLY A 27 -5.24 10.86 8.09
N PHE A 28 -4.84 10.19 9.17
CA PHE A 28 -5.40 10.40 10.51
C PHE A 28 -5.18 11.83 10.99
N GLN A 29 -3.98 12.39 10.87
CA GLN A 29 -3.69 13.77 11.24
C GLN A 29 -4.49 14.78 10.39
N ALA A 30 -4.64 14.52 9.08
CA ALA A 30 -5.48 15.33 8.20
C ALA A 30 -6.96 15.30 8.62
N SER A 31 -7.45 14.15 9.09
CA SER A 31 -8.83 14.02 9.58
C SER A 31 -9.08 14.82 10.86
N ARG A 32 -8.09 14.90 11.77
CA ARG A 32 -8.17 15.66 13.02
C ARG A 32 -8.42 17.15 12.78
N ILE A 33 -7.88 17.73 11.70
CA ILE A 33 -8.04 19.16 11.37
C ILE A 33 -9.53 19.52 11.17
N ARG A 34 -10.34 18.61 10.68
CA ARG A 34 -11.78 18.87 10.39
C ARG A 34 -12.60 19.08 11.66
N GLY A 35 -12.32 18.32 12.72
CA GLY A 35 -13.01 18.41 14.00
C GLY A 35 -12.28 19.23 15.06
N ALA A 36 -11.14 19.86 14.71
CA ALA A 36 -10.32 20.58 15.66
C ALA A 36 -10.90 21.99 15.95
N ASP A 37 -10.66 22.48 17.17
CA ASP A 37 -10.86 23.87 17.55
C ASP A 37 -9.93 24.81 16.76
N ALA A 38 -10.19 26.13 16.84
CA ALA A 38 -9.48 27.14 16.06
C ALA A 38 -7.98 27.17 16.34
N GLU A 39 -7.56 27.00 17.61
CA GLU A 39 -6.14 27.04 18.00
C GLU A 39 -5.40 25.80 17.49
N THR A 40 -5.94 24.60 17.71
CA THR A 40 -5.39 23.34 17.20
C THR A 40 -5.31 23.35 15.67
N ARG A 41 -6.35 23.87 15.00
CA ARG A 41 -6.37 23.99 13.53
C ARG A 41 -5.26 24.89 13.02
N LYS A 42 -5.02 26.05 13.67
CA LYS A 42 -3.95 26.98 13.33
C LYS A 42 -2.56 26.33 13.39
N GLN A 43 -2.35 25.41 14.36
CA GLN A 43 -1.09 24.68 14.52
C GLN A 43 -0.93 23.53 13.50
N LEU A 44 -2.03 22.89 13.08
CA LEU A 44 -1.99 21.71 12.21
C LEU A 44 -2.00 22.04 10.71
N ILE A 45 -2.67 23.13 10.29
CA ILE A 45 -2.75 23.52 8.87
C ILE A 45 -1.37 23.68 8.22
N PRO A 46 -0.38 24.37 8.84
CA PRO A 46 0.93 24.55 8.23
C PRO A 46 1.70 23.24 7.97
N LYS A 47 1.35 22.15 8.67
CA LYS A 47 1.98 20.83 8.51
C LYS A 47 1.56 20.09 7.24
N GLN A 48 0.55 20.57 6.53
CA GLN A 48 0.09 20.08 5.23
C GLN A 48 -0.15 18.56 5.16
N PHE A 49 -0.67 17.97 6.24
CA PHE A 49 -0.88 16.51 6.32
C PHE A 49 -1.70 15.95 5.16
N GLY A 50 -2.75 16.64 4.71
CA GLY A 50 -3.62 16.20 3.61
C GLY A 50 -2.90 16.13 2.27
N SER A 51 -2.12 17.15 1.90
CA SER A 51 -1.36 17.17 0.64
C SER A 51 -0.22 16.15 0.65
N ARG A 52 0.46 15.97 1.80
CA ARG A 52 1.49 14.94 1.98
C ARG A 52 0.90 13.55 1.89
N HIS A 53 -0.27 13.28 2.51
CA HIS A 53 -0.99 12.03 2.38
C HIS A 53 -1.34 11.72 0.92
N ALA A 54 -1.90 12.69 0.19
CA ALA A 54 -2.26 12.52 -1.21
C ALA A 54 -1.03 12.29 -2.11
N ALA A 55 0.07 12.99 -1.87
CA ALA A 55 1.32 12.79 -2.61
C ALA A 55 1.90 11.39 -2.36
N LEU A 56 1.96 10.97 -1.10
CA LEU A 56 2.46 9.64 -0.73
C LEU A 56 1.55 8.54 -1.27
N GLY A 57 0.22 8.73 -1.24
CA GLY A 57 -0.75 7.79 -1.81
C GLY A 57 -0.51 7.51 -3.30
N ARG A 58 -0.18 8.53 -4.10
CA ARG A 58 0.19 8.34 -5.51
C ARG A 58 1.44 7.47 -5.68
N TRP A 59 2.46 7.68 -4.87
CA TRP A 59 3.66 6.84 -4.88
C TRP A 59 3.39 5.41 -4.46
N ILE A 60 2.53 5.20 -3.45
CA ILE A 60 2.10 3.87 -3.01
C ILE A 60 1.43 3.12 -4.18
N VAL A 61 0.53 3.77 -4.95
CA VAL A 61 -0.10 3.15 -6.13
C VAL A 61 0.96 2.73 -7.15
N ILE A 62 1.87 3.62 -7.52
CA ILE A 62 2.94 3.34 -8.50
C ILE A 62 3.83 2.19 -8.02
N LEU A 63 4.30 2.25 -6.78
CA LEU A 63 5.18 1.24 -6.22
C LEU A 63 4.48 -0.13 -6.05
N THR A 64 3.18 -0.14 -5.73
CA THR A 64 2.41 -1.38 -5.67
C THR A 64 2.29 -2.02 -7.06
N LEU A 65 2.01 -1.24 -8.10
CA LEU A 65 1.98 -1.71 -9.50
C LEU A 65 3.34 -2.29 -9.92
N LEU A 66 4.40 -1.52 -9.74
CA LEU A 66 5.76 -1.93 -10.11
C LEU A 66 6.24 -3.14 -9.31
N GLY A 67 5.95 -3.17 -8.01
CA GLY A 67 6.31 -4.28 -7.14
C GLY A 67 5.57 -5.57 -7.51
N SER A 68 4.27 -5.49 -7.79
CA SER A 68 3.47 -6.64 -8.22
C SER A 68 3.95 -7.18 -9.57
N ALA A 69 4.12 -6.30 -10.57
CA ALA A 69 4.62 -6.66 -11.89
C ALA A 69 6.04 -7.24 -11.82
N GLY A 70 6.93 -6.61 -11.04
CA GLY A 70 8.31 -7.04 -10.84
C GLY A 70 8.40 -8.40 -10.16
N GLY A 71 7.61 -8.63 -9.11
CA GLY A 71 7.55 -9.92 -8.42
C GLY A 71 7.10 -11.06 -9.33
N MET A 72 6.07 -10.82 -10.14
CA MET A 72 5.61 -11.79 -11.16
C MET A 72 6.67 -12.01 -12.24
N ALA A 73 7.31 -10.96 -12.74
CA ALA A 73 8.33 -11.06 -13.78
C ALA A 73 9.55 -11.87 -13.31
N VAL A 74 10.05 -11.62 -12.09
CA VAL A 74 11.18 -12.37 -11.51
C VAL A 74 10.80 -13.83 -11.29
N THR A 75 9.59 -14.11 -10.79
CA THR A 75 9.09 -15.47 -10.59
C THR A 75 9.03 -16.23 -11.92
N TYR A 76 8.47 -15.61 -12.96
CA TYR A 76 8.37 -16.21 -14.28
C TYR A 76 9.74 -16.45 -14.91
N ALA A 77 10.63 -15.47 -14.82
CA ALA A 77 11.99 -15.57 -15.41
C ALA A 77 12.85 -16.66 -14.74
N ASN A 78 12.65 -16.90 -13.44
CA ASN A 78 13.41 -17.95 -12.73
C ASN A 78 12.80 -19.35 -12.88
N ASN A 79 11.47 -19.46 -13.11
CA ASN A 79 10.78 -20.76 -13.04
C ASN A 79 10.05 -21.13 -14.35
N GLY A 80 10.00 -20.25 -15.35
CA GLY A 80 9.25 -20.45 -16.60
C GLY A 80 7.72 -20.44 -16.43
N LYS A 81 7.21 -20.21 -15.21
CA LYS A 81 5.78 -20.19 -14.86
C LYS A 81 5.52 -19.34 -13.63
N LEU A 82 4.26 -18.91 -13.48
CA LEU A 82 3.79 -18.33 -12.23
C LEU A 82 3.18 -19.42 -11.34
N PHE A 83 3.48 -19.34 -10.04
CA PHE A 83 2.86 -20.23 -9.05
C PHE A 83 1.54 -19.60 -8.59
N ILE A 84 0.42 -20.14 -9.04
CA ILE A 84 -0.91 -19.70 -8.63
C ILE A 84 -1.18 -20.24 -7.22
N GLY A 85 -0.86 -19.41 -6.23
CA GLY A 85 -1.04 -19.73 -4.81
C GLY A 85 -1.61 -18.55 -4.05
N PRO A 86 -1.90 -18.75 -2.74
CA PRO A 86 -2.54 -17.71 -1.92
C PRO A 86 -1.80 -16.38 -1.95
N HIS A 87 -0.46 -16.39 -1.94
CA HIS A 87 0.35 -15.16 -2.00
C HIS A 87 0.08 -14.35 -3.27
N LEU A 88 0.07 -14.98 -4.45
CA LEU A 88 -0.21 -14.29 -5.71
C LEU A 88 -1.66 -13.77 -5.75
N LEU A 89 -2.64 -14.60 -5.38
CA LEU A 89 -4.05 -14.23 -5.47
C LEU A 89 -4.38 -13.06 -4.53
N VAL A 90 -3.93 -13.12 -3.29
CA VAL A 90 -4.14 -12.01 -2.33
C VAL A 90 -3.32 -10.77 -2.73
N GLY A 91 -2.12 -10.94 -3.29
CA GLY A 91 -1.34 -9.82 -3.84
C GLY A 91 -2.07 -9.08 -4.96
N LEU A 92 -2.71 -9.80 -5.88
CA LEU A 92 -3.55 -9.22 -6.94
C LEU A 92 -4.81 -8.55 -6.36
N ALA A 93 -5.42 -9.15 -5.32
CA ALA A 93 -6.55 -8.53 -4.62
C ALA A 93 -6.13 -7.21 -3.94
N VAL A 94 -4.98 -7.17 -3.27
CA VAL A 94 -4.43 -5.93 -2.68
C VAL A 94 -4.19 -4.88 -3.76
N LEU A 95 -3.61 -5.24 -4.90
CA LEU A 95 -3.42 -4.33 -6.03
C LEU A 95 -4.75 -3.75 -6.51
N ALA A 96 -5.77 -4.58 -6.71
CA ALA A 96 -7.11 -4.14 -7.12
C ALA A 96 -7.74 -3.18 -6.10
N LEU A 97 -7.61 -3.46 -4.79
CA LEU A 97 -8.09 -2.58 -3.71
C LEU A 97 -7.35 -1.25 -3.68
N VAL A 98 -6.03 -1.24 -3.88
CA VAL A 98 -5.22 -0.01 -3.96
C VAL A 98 -5.67 0.85 -5.13
N LEU A 99 -5.94 0.25 -6.31
CA LEU A 99 -6.48 0.97 -7.46
C LEU A 99 -7.89 1.50 -7.20
N ALA A 100 -8.75 0.72 -6.55
CA ALA A 100 -10.10 1.15 -6.16
C ALA A 100 -10.05 2.37 -5.22
N THR A 101 -9.13 2.39 -4.24
CA THR A 101 -8.96 3.57 -3.38
C THR A 101 -8.45 4.80 -4.13
N ALA A 102 -7.60 4.62 -5.14
CA ALA A 102 -7.12 5.72 -5.98
C ALA A 102 -8.25 6.37 -6.79
N VAL A 103 -9.21 5.57 -7.29
CA VAL A 103 -10.39 6.05 -8.03
C VAL A 103 -11.31 6.93 -7.16
N LEU A 104 -11.28 6.77 -5.84
CA LEU A 104 -12.05 7.63 -4.92
C LEU A 104 -11.47 9.06 -4.81
N GLY A 105 -10.27 9.32 -5.33
CA GLY A 105 -9.58 10.61 -5.21
C GLY A 105 -10.43 11.83 -5.55
N PRO A 106 -11.10 11.91 -6.73
CA PRO A 106 -11.95 13.04 -7.09
C PRO A 106 -13.14 13.26 -6.14
N ALA A 107 -13.77 12.18 -5.66
CA ALA A 107 -14.88 12.26 -4.71
C ALA A 107 -14.40 12.74 -3.33
N LEU A 108 -13.20 12.30 -2.89
CA LEU A 108 -12.56 12.76 -1.67
C LEU A 108 -12.23 14.26 -1.73
N GLN A 109 -11.71 14.75 -2.87
CA GLN A 109 -11.42 16.17 -3.08
C GLN A 109 -12.67 17.03 -3.04
N LYS A 110 -13.80 16.52 -3.54
CA LYS A 110 -15.13 17.17 -3.44
C LYS A 110 -15.73 17.10 -2.04
N GLY A 111 -15.06 16.47 -1.08
CA GLY A 111 -15.51 16.40 0.31
C GLY A 111 -16.65 15.42 0.57
N GLN A 112 -16.90 14.45 -0.32
CA GLN A 112 -18.02 13.50 -0.19
C GLN A 112 -17.80 12.53 0.97
N ASP A 113 -18.75 12.43 1.90
CA ASP A 113 -18.61 11.62 3.11
C ASP A 113 -18.63 10.12 2.84
N TRP A 114 -19.45 9.67 1.87
CA TRP A 114 -19.44 8.27 1.45
C TRP A 114 -18.06 7.81 0.95
N ALA A 115 -17.37 8.67 0.17
CA ALA A 115 -16.04 8.35 -0.35
C ALA A 115 -15.00 8.27 0.78
N ARG A 116 -15.14 9.07 1.84
CA ARG A 116 -14.29 9.00 3.03
C ARG A 116 -14.49 7.68 3.77
N GLY A 117 -15.75 7.26 3.99
CA GLY A 117 -16.08 5.98 4.61
C GLY A 117 -15.53 4.81 3.81
N ALA A 118 -15.77 4.81 2.49
CA ALA A 118 -15.25 3.79 1.58
C ALA A 118 -13.71 3.74 1.59
N HIS A 119 -13.04 4.91 1.50
CA HIS A 119 -11.58 5.02 1.55
C HIS A 119 -11.01 4.46 2.86
N LEU A 120 -11.62 4.77 4.00
CA LEU A 120 -11.17 4.27 5.31
C LEU A 120 -11.34 2.75 5.40
N GLY A 121 -12.50 2.22 5.02
CA GLY A 121 -12.79 0.78 5.04
C GLY A 121 -11.86 -0.01 4.11
N LEU A 122 -11.68 0.44 2.87
CA LEU A 122 -10.78 -0.19 1.90
C LEU A 122 -9.32 -0.18 2.39
N ASN A 123 -8.84 0.95 2.94
CA ASN A 123 -7.47 1.01 3.45
C ASN A 123 -7.26 0.13 4.70
N GLY A 124 -8.25 0.01 5.58
CA GLY A 124 -8.21 -0.96 6.68
C GLY A 124 -8.05 -2.39 6.17
N LEU A 125 -8.83 -2.78 5.18
CA LEU A 125 -8.73 -4.09 4.53
C LEU A 125 -7.37 -4.28 3.83
N ILE A 126 -6.88 -3.27 3.10
CA ILE A 126 -5.56 -3.31 2.46
C ILE A 126 -4.46 -3.58 3.49
N VAL A 127 -4.45 -2.87 4.62
CA VAL A 127 -3.41 -3.05 5.65
C VAL A 127 -3.45 -4.46 6.23
N LEU A 128 -4.64 -5.01 6.49
CA LEU A 128 -4.80 -6.39 6.98
C LEU A 128 -4.28 -7.42 5.96
N LEU A 129 -4.68 -7.32 4.71
CA LEU A 129 -4.25 -8.22 3.65
C LEU A 129 -2.75 -8.07 3.36
N PHE A 130 -2.22 -6.85 3.41
CA PHE A 130 -0.79 -6.59 3.20
C PHE A 130 0.05 -7.15 4.36
N GLY A 131 -0.43 -7.07 5.61
CA GLY A 131 0.18 -7.74 6.75
C GLY A 131 0.25 -9.27 6.56
N TRP A 132 -0.85 -9.88 6.08
CA TRP A 132 -0.87 -11.30 5.73
C TRP A 132 0.13 -11.61 4.59
N GLN A 133 0.22 -10.76 3.57
CA GLN A 133 1.23 -10.86 2.49
C GLN A 133 2.67 -10.83 3.02
N ALA A 134 2.95 -9.99 4.02
CA ALA A 134 4.26 -9.94 4.65
C ALA A 134 4.62 -11.29 5.31
N ILE A 135 3.69 -11.93 6.02
CA ILE A 135 3.88 -13.24 6.65
C ILE A 135 4.15 -14.33 5.59
N THR A 136 3.31 -14.41 4.57
CA THR A 136 3.47 -15.40 3.50
C THR A 136 4.71 -15.15 2.65
N GLY A 137 5.10 -13.87 2.45
CA GLY A 137 6.32 -13.46 1.79
C GLY A 137 7.57 -13.92 2.53
N VAL A 138 7.61 -13.78 3.86
CA VAL A 138 8.71 -14.31 4.69
C VAL A 138 8.84 -15.83 4.55
N ALA A 139 7.73 -16.56 4.53
CA ALA A 139 7.75 -18.00 4.33
C ALA A 139 8.34 -18.39 2.96
N ILE A 140 8.07 -17.60 1.90
CA ILE A 140 8.66 -17.83 0.57
C ILE A 140 10.17 -17.53 0.59
N VAL A 141 10.60 -16.42 1.22
CA VAL A 141 12.02 -16.05 1.36
C VAL A 141 12.79 -17.14 2.11
N ASN A 142 12.24 -17.65 3.21
CA ASN A 142 12.89 -18.73 3.97
C ASN A 142 13.10 -20.00 3.12
N LYS A 143 12.14 -20.35 2.26
CA LYS A 143 12.30 -21.46 1.30
C LYS A 143 13.40 -21.20 0.28
N LEU A 144 13.53 -19.94 -0.20
CA LEU A 144 14.59 -19.57 -1.14
C LEU A 144 16.00 -19.61 -0.51
N LEU A 145 16.08 -19.33 0.80
CA LEU A 145 17.37 -19.37 1.52
C LEU A 145 17.79 -20.79 1.91
N SER A 146 16.83 -21.73 1.98
CA SER A 146 17.10 -23.14 2.33
C SER A 146 17.24 -24.07 1.12
N ALA A 147 17.13 -23.57 -0.09
CA ALA A 147 17.30 -24.31 -1.35
C ALA A 147 18.67 -24.11 -1.94
#